data_80c1f75bfb4eb7224c752ed164ac5e87
#
_entry.id   80c1f75bfb4eb7224c752ed164ac5e87
#
_cell.length_a   1.000
_cell.length_b   1.000
_cell.length_c   1.000
_cell.angle_alpha   90.00
_cell.angle_beta   90.00
_cell.angle_gamma   90.00
#
_symmetry.space_group_name_H-M   'P 1'
#
loop_
_entity.id
_entity.type
_entity.pdbx_description
1 polymer ?
#
loop_
_entity_poly.entity_id
_entity_poly.type
_entity_poly.pdbx_seq_one_letter_code
_entity_poly.pdbx_strand_id
1 'polypeptide(L)'
;MVSCVQTLPCKSACYFHCSSHYFHRLKTSFFNISYCNIGLIYRVALVYKKPTLKISVPRIFAPLLAPSRYKGAYGGRGSGKSHHFAEKVLVEAISAPKRIVCIREVQKSIRESVKRLLEDKIEALNLGGYFNVLEQQIRGINGSRIIFQGMQDHTAESIKSLEGYDIAWVEEAQSLSERSLRLLRPTIRKENSELWFTWNPLSADDAVDAFLRGEHPPPDSIVVKANWSDNPWFPQTLELERQFDKTTHADIYDHIWEGEYWKLKHAQVFNTRVEIQAFDPPPENTNYLFGADWGFANDPTVLIRCFIANDTLYIDHEAYGFHVEIDALPALFDKIPEARRFPIKADSARPETISYMARQGFNIRAASKWQGSVEDGLAYMKGFQRIVIHERCPEIAREFRLYSYKIDSRSGDILPLVCDAFNHGIDATRYALDGYIKHKGFIFLQK
;
A
#
# COMPACT_ATOMS: atom_id res chain seq x y z
N MET A 1 -15.91 -8.44 22.03
CA MET A 1 -14.80 -7.55 22.39
C MET A 1 -13.96 -8.21 23.48
N VAL A 2 -12.66 -8.18 23.36
CA VAL A 2 -11.70 -8.62 24.40
C VAL A 2 -11.02 -7.37 24.91
N SER A 3 -11.00 -7.17 26.24
CA SER A 3 -10.26 -6.05 26.84
C SER A 3 -8.83 -6.49 27.11
N CYS A 4 -7.88 -5.84 26.46
CA CYS A 4 -6.46 -6.03 26.76
C CYS A 4 -6.04 -4.96 27.78
N VAL A 5 -5.57 -5.41 28.95
CA VAL A 5 -5.04 -4.53 30.00
C VAL A 5 -3.56 -4.78 30.10
N GLN A 6 -2.76 -3.82 29.70
CA GLN A 6 -1.30 -3.90 29.82
C GLN A 6 -0.81 -2.93 30.90
N THR A 7 -0.02 -3.45 31.83
CA THR A 7 0.65 -2.63 32.85
C THR A 7 2.03 -2.22 32.33
N LEU A 8 2.32 -0.94 32.36
CA LEU A 8 3.61 -0.40 31.93
C LEU A 8 4.71 -0.78 32.95
N PRO A 9 5.84 -1.33 32.51
CA PRO A 9 6.96 -1.63 33.39
C PRO A 9 7.66 -0.33 33.82
N CYS A 10 7.75 -0.11 35.11
CA CYS A 10 8.59 0.95 35.68
C CYS A 10 9.97 0.37 36.00
N LYS A 11 10.96 0.63 35.17
CA LYS A 11 12.38 0.38 35.47
C LYS A 11 13.04 1.72 35.74
N SER A 12 13.06 2.15 37.01
CA SER A 12 14.15 2.90 37.65
C SER A 12 13.65 3.53 38.95
N ALA A 13 14.24 3.10 40.03
CA ALA A 13 14.20 3.87 41.29
C ALA A 13 15.22 4.99 41.16
N CYS A 14 14.77 6.20 40.87
CA CYS A 14 15.64 7.37 40.96
C CYS A 14 15.76 7.83 42.42
N TYR A 15 16.95 7.77 42.96
CA TYR A 15 17.27 8.38 44.25
C TYR A 15 17.58 9.85 44.03
N PHE A 16 16.78 10.74 44.57
CA PHE A 16 17.08 12.19 44.61
C PHE A 16 17.58 12.59 46.00
N HIS A 17 18.73 13.20 46.03
CA HIS A 17 19.20 13.97 47.20
C HIS A 17 18.54 15.33 47.12
N CYS A 18 17.68 15.66 48.07
CA CYS A 18 16.99 16.94 48.11
C CYS A 18 17.77 17.90 49.02
N SER A 19 18.49 18.87 48.45
CA SER A 19 18.91 20.08 49.15
C SER A 19 17.77 21.09 49.09
N SER A 20 17.54 21.79 50.19
CA SER A 20 16.32 22.51 50.60
C SER A 20 15.99 23.80 49.80
N HIS A 21 16.38 23.96 48.52
CA HIS A 21 16.22 25.25 47.84
C HIS A 21 15.56 25.22 46.43
N TYR A 22 14.84 24.18 46.07
CA TYR A 22 14.10 24.19 44.79
C TYR A 22 12.69 23.58 44.92
N PHE A 23 11.81 24.30 45.62
CA PHE A 23 10.37 23.98 45.64
C PHE A 23 9.53 25.19 45.19
N HIS A 24 9.68 25.60 43.93
CA HIS A 24 8.68 26.45 43.30
C HIS A 24 8.57 26.10 41.82
N ARG A 25 7.43 25.54 41.44
CA ARG A 25 6.88 25.19 40.13
C ARG A 25 6.95 23.71 39.71
N LEU A 26 6.06 22.93 40.30
CA LEU A 26 5.41 21.84 39.57
C LEU A 26 3.93 21.86 39.98
N LYS A 27 3.11 22.42 39.13
CA LYS A 27 1.64 22.31 39.21
C LYS A 27 1.18 20.98 38.62
N THR A 28 0.40 20.28 39.45
CA THR A 28 -0.61 19.26 39.10
C THR A 28 -0.16 17.94 38.49
N SER A 29 0.13 16.98 39.34
CA SER A 29 -0.28 15.59 39.16
C SER A 29 -0.35 14.95 40.53
N PHE A 30 -1.41 14.19 40.76
CA PHE A 30 -1.78 13.60 42.05
C PHE A 30 -0.68 12.67 42.58
N PHE A 31 0.00 13.06 43.64
CA PHE A 31 1.01 12.28 44.33
C PHE A 31 0.49 11.90 45.70
N ASN A 32 0.44 10.61 46.03
CA ASN A 32 0.33 10.15 47.40
C ASN A 32 1.73 10.04 47.99
N ILE A 33 2.06 10.89 48.94
CA ILE A 33 3.35 10.90 49.68
C ILE A 33 3.09 10.18 51.00
N SER A 34 3.72 9.01 51.18
CA SER A 34 3.77 8.37 52.50
C SER A 34 5.09 8.64 53.19
N TYR A 35 5.03 9.24 54.36
CA TYR A 35 6.22 9.55 55.20
C TYR A 35 6.47 8.38 56.14
N CYS A 36 7.69 7.84 56.13
CA CYS A 36 8.16 6.88 57.14
C CYS A 36 9.30 7.53 57.92
N ASN A 37 9.06 7.74 59.22
CA ASN A 37 9.95 8.45 60.12
C ASN A 37 10.83 7.44 60.86
N ILE A 38 12.02 7.15 60.40
CA ILE A 38 13.07 6.42 61.14
C ILE A 38 14.38 7.09 60.85
N GLY A 39 14.79 7.98 61.82
CA GLY A 39 16.14 8.61 61.91
C GLY A 39 16.66 9.30 60.67
N LEU A 40 16.93 10.56 60.74
CA LEU A 40 17.68 11.52 59.85
C LEU A 40 17.86 11.26 58.34
N ILE A 41 17.23 10.27 57.76
CA ILE A 41 17.21 10.04 56.32
C ILE A 41 15.74 9.89 55.89
N TYR A 42 15.19 10.94 55.25
CA TYR A 42 13.87 10.89 54.65
C TYR A 42 13.97 10.12 53.33
N ARG A 43 13.49 8.88 53.26
CA ARG A 43 13.24 8.17 52.01
C ARG A 43 11.85 8.51 51.52
N VAL A 44 11.73 9.35 50.52
CA VAL A 44 10.48 9.55 49.76
C VAL A 44 10.35 8.42 48.78
N ALA A 45 9.51 7.43 49.08
CA ALA A 45 9.12 6.41 48.12
C ALA A 45 7.96 6.96 47.27
N LEU A 46 8.25 7.38 46.09
CA LEU A 46 7.22 7.71 45.07
C LEU A 46 6.58 6.40 44.61
N VAL A 47 5.41 6.06 45.12
CA VAL A 47 4.61 4.94 44.60
C VAL A 47 3.89 5.41 43.37
N TYR A 48 4.52 5.21 42.19
CA TYR A 48 3.81 5.36 40.93
C TYR A 48 2.74 4.27 40.84
N LYS A 49 1.46 4.64 40.83
CA LYS A 49 0.43 3.77 40.26
C LYS A 49 0.79 3.60 38.79
N LYS A 50 1.17 2.39 38.37
CA LYS A 50 1.45 2.08 36.95
C LYS A 50 0.25 2.56 36.11
N PRO A 51 0.43 3.48 35.18
CA PRO A 51 -0.66 3.90 34.33
C PRO A 51 -1.16 2.66 33.54
N THR A 52 -2.46 2.45 33.56
CA THR A 52 -3.09 1.32 32.88
C THR A 52 -3.73 1.83 31.60
N LEU A 53 -3.19 1.42 30.45
CA LEU A 53 -3.79 1.67 29.15
C LEU A 53 -4.82 0.58 28.87
N LYS A 54 -6.09 0.97 28.71
CA LYS A 54 -7.18 0.07 28.34
C LYS A 54 -7.50 0.28 26.86
N ILE A 55 -7.40 -0.79 26.07
CA ILE A 55 -7.74 -0.80 24.66
C ILE A 55 -8.78 -1.89 24.43
N SER A 56 -9.85 -1.54 23.72
CA SER A 56 -10.87 -2.49 23.32
C SER A 56 -10.49 -3.13 21.99
N VAL A 57 -10.34 -4.43 21.96
CA VAL A 57 -9.93 -5.20 20.77
C VAL A 57 -11.12 -6.02 20.28
N PRO A 58 -11.50 -5.92 18.98
CA PRO A 58 -12.47 -6.82 18.38
C PRO A 58 -12.06 -8.29 18.59
N ARG A 59 -13.03 -9.14 18.89
CA ARG A 59 -12.77 -10.55 19.25
C ARG A 59 -11.96 -11.29 18.17
N ILE A 60 -12.16 -10.96 16.91
CA ILE A 60 -11.47 -11.57 15.77
C ILE A 60 -9.95 -11.39 15.83
N PHE A 61 -9.46 -10.28 16.41
CA PHE A 61 -8.04 -9.98 16.53
C PHE A 61 -7.39 -10.52 17.82
N ALA A 62 -8.16 -11.15 18.72
CA ALA A 62 -7.62 -11.68 19.96
C ALA A 62 -6.43 -12.64 19.77
N PRO A 63 -6.42 -13.56 18.76
CA PRO A 63 -5.27 -14.43 18.52
C PRO A 63 -3.97 -13.67 18.22
N LEU A 64 -4.05 -12.49 17.59
CA LEU A 64 -2.88 -11.66 17.22
C LEU A 64 -2.19 -11.02 18.43
N LEU A 65 -2.79 -11.09 19.62
CA LEU A 65 -2.17 -10.62 20.87
C LEU A 65 -1.07 -11.58 21.36
N ALA A 66 -1.14 -12.86 21.00
CA ALA A 66 -0.10 -13.83 21.34
C ALA A 66 1.20 -13.53 20.57
N PRO A 67 2.39 -13.82 21.15
CA PRO A 67 3.66 -13.74 20.42
C PRO A 67 3.66 -14.71 19.24
N SER A 68 4.17 -14.26 18.09
CA SER A 68 4.37 -15.10 16.91
C SER A 68 5.27 -14.36 15.93
N ARG A 69 6.12 -15.09 15.21
CA ARG A 69 7.05 -14.50 14.24
C ARG A 69 6.32 -13.76 13.13
N TYR A 70 5.24 -14.34 12.63
CA TYR A 70 4.43 -13.76 11.55
C TYR A 70 2.98 -13.58 12.02
N LYS A 71 2.46 -12.38 11.85
CA LYS A 71 1.06 -12.06 12.16
C LYS A 71 0.41 -11.43 10.95
N GLY A 72 -0.77 -11.91 10.60
CA GLY A 72 -1.52 -11.43 9.46
C GLY A 72 -2.99 -11.18 9.77
N ALA A 73 -3.54 -10.11 9.20
CA ALA A 73 -4.97 -9.91 9.13
C ALA A 73 -5.37 -9.55 7.71
N TYR A 74 -6.19 -10.38 7.12
CA TYR A 74 -6.74 -10.14 5.78
C TYR A 74 -8.27 -10.04 5.81
N GLY A 75 -8.85 -9.50 4.75
CA GLY A 75 -10.31 -9.39 4.62
C GLY A 75 -10.77 -8.06 4.07
N GLY A 76 -12.08 -7.84 4.05
CA GLY A 76 -12.72 -6.71 3.41
C GLY A 76 -12.44 -5.34 4.03
N ARG A 77 -12.92 -4.29 3.37
CA ARG A 77 -12.87 -2.92 3.85
C ARG A 77 -13.70 -2.74 5.13
N GLY A 78 -13.32 -1.75 5.94
CA GLY A 78 -14.07 -1.41 7.16
C GLY A 78 -13.91 -2.40 8.31
N SER A 79 -13.13 -3.47 8.17
CA SER A 79 -12.91 -4.49 9.19
C SER A 79 -12.10 -4.03 10.42
N GLY A 80 -11.46 -2.87 10.36
CA GLY A 80 -10.64 -2.34 11.45
C GLY A 80 -9.21 -2.89 11.54
N LYS A 81 -8.74 -3.65 10.54
CA LYS A 81 -7.39 -4.25 10.51
C LYS A 81 -6.29 -3.23 10.81
N SER A 82 -6.21 -2.17 10.01
CA SER A 82 -5.17 -1.12 10.16
C SER A 82 -5.28 -0.41 11.50
N HIS A 83 -6.49 -0.15 11.98
CA HIS A 83 -6.72 0.45 13.31
C HIS A 83 -6.21 -0.44 14.44
N HIS A 84 -6.48 -1.76 14.39
CA HIS A 84 -5.98 -2.71 15.38
C HIS A 84 -4.45 -2.76 15.39
N PHE A 85 -3.81 -2.86 14.22
CA PHE A 85 -2.35 -2.92 14.16
C PHE A 85 -1.69 -1.60 14.57
N ALA A 86 -2.29 -0.45 14.25
CA ALA A 86 -1.80 0.84 14.75
C ALA A 86 -1.84 0.92 16.28
N GLU A 87 -2.95 0.51 16.91
CA GLU A 87 -3.04 0.44 18.38
C GLU A 87 -2.01 -0.55 18.94
N LYS A 88 -1.86 -1.72 18.31
CA LYS A 88 -0.87 -2.72 18.74
C LYS A 88 0.57 -2.19 18.63
N VAL A 89 0.91 -1.43 17.59
CA VAL A 89 2.21 -0.73 17.46
C VAL A 89 2.46 0.17 18.66
N LEU A 90 1.48 0.98 19.04
CA LEU A 90 1.60 1.88 20.19
C LEU A 90 1.74 1.12 21.52
N VAL A 91 0.96 0.06 21.72
CA VAL A 91 1.04 -0.80 22.90
C VAL A 91 2.43 -1.44 23.03
N GLU A 92 2.95 -1.99 21.94
CA GLU A 92 4.29 -2.60 21.92
C GLU A 92 5.39 -1.56 22.19
N ALA A 93 5.26 -0.37 21.63
CA ALA A 93 6.21 0.72 21.86
C ALA A 93 6.18 1.25 23.31
N ILE A 94 5.02 1.15 24.00
CA ILE A 94 4.89 1.53 25.40
C ILE A 94 5.41 0.44 26.33
N SER A 95 5.15 -0.83 26.00
CA SER A 95 5.46 -1.98 26.86
C SER A 95 6.95 -2.17 27.12
N ALA A 96 7.78 -1.88 26.13
CA ALA A 96 9.24 -1.93 26.19
C ALA A 96 9.87 -0.99 25.16
N PRO A 97 11.13 -0.57 25.33
CA PRO A 97 11.87 0.16 24.30
C PRO A 97 12.00 -0.69 23.03
N LYS A 98 11.26 -0.33 21.97
CA LYS A 98 11.24 -1.07 20.70
C LYS A 98 11.54 -0.16 19.51
N ARG A 99 12.17 -0.75 18.51
CA ARG A 99 12.35 -0.16 17.18
C ARG A 99 11.33 -0.80 16.24
N ILE A 100 10.40 -0.01 15.73
CA ILE A 100 9.29 -0.47 14.89
C ILE A 100 9.39 0.24 13.55
N VAL A 101 9.24 -0.49 12.46
CA VAL A 101 9.11 0.07 11.12
C VAL A 101 7.73 -0.24 10.57
N CYS A 102 7.03 0.80 10.11
CA CYS A 102 5.82 0.65 9.32
C CYS A 102 6.19 0.73 7.84
N ILE A 103 5.69 -0.18 7.04
CA ILE A 103 6.12 -0.41 5.66
C ILE A 103 4.89 -0.40 4.73
N ARG A 104 5.04 0.21 3.56
CA ARG A 104 4.24 0.00 2.35
C ARG A 104 5.17 -0.20 1.17
N GLU A 105 4.68 -0.76 0.07
CA GLU A 105 5.49 -0.83 -1.15
C GLU A 105 5.85 0.59 -1.63
N VAL A 106 4.90 1.51 -1.68
CA VAL A 106 5.11 2.90 -2.13
C VAL A 106 5.31 3.85 -0.94
N GLN A 107 6.44 4.54 -0.88
CA GLN A 107 6.81 5.40 0.26
C GLN A 107 5.90 6.62 0.45
N LYS A 108 5.44 7.27 -0.63
CA LYS A 108 4.64 8.50 -0.53
C LYS A 108 3.33 8.25 0.23
N SER A 109 2.67 7.14 -0.02
CA SER A 109 1.39 6.81 0.59
C SER A 109 1.48 6.45 2.08
N ILE A 110 2.63 6.01 2.59
CA ILE A 110 2.77 5.59 3.99
C ILE A 110 2.70 6.76 4.98
N ARG A 111 3.20 7.93 4.61
CA ARG A 111 3.17 9.12 5.48
C ARG A 111 1.76 9.65 5.64
N GLU A 112 1.00 9.65 4.57
CA GLU A 112 -0.36 10.19 4.53
C GLU A 112 -1.39 9.24 5.16
N SER A 113 -1.09 7.95 5.26
CA SER A 113 -2.01 6.93 5.78
C SER A 113 -1.60 6.40 7.15
N VAL A 114 -0.52 5.62 7.21
CA VAL A 114 -0.11 4.91 8.45
C VAL A 114 0.36 5.87 9.53
N LYS A 115 1.16 6.88 9.16
CA LYS A 115 1.65 7.87 10.11
C LYS A 115 0.49 8.66 10.70
N ARG A 116 -0.41 9.17 9.84
CA ARG A 116 -1.59 9.91 10.28
C ARG A 116 -2.49 9.05 11.18
N LEU A 117 -2.72 7.78 10.82
CA LEU A 117 -3.48 6.85 11.65
C LEU A 117 -2.87 6.68 13.05
N LEU A 118 -1.55 6.60 13.15
CA LEU A 118 -0.86 6.53 14.45
C LEU A 118 -0.98 7.84 15.24
N GLU A 119 -0.92 8.98 14.58
CA GLU A 119 -1.14 10.30 15.20
C GLU A 119 -2.55 10.40 15.77
N ASP A 120 -3.57 10.06 14.99
CA ASP A 120 -4.97 10.04 15.42
C ASP A 120 -5.18 9.10 16.63
N LYS A 121 -4.51 7.93 16.64
CA LYS A 121 -4.56 7.00 17.77
C LYS A 121 -3.83 7.52 19.00
N ILE A 122 -2.70 8.20 18.86
CA ILE A 122 -1.99 8.84 19.96
C ILE A 122 -2.88 9.90 20.62
N GLU A 123 -3.58 10.69 19.82
CA GLU A 123 -4.52 11.70 20.32
C GLU A 123 -5.73 11.04 21.01
N ALA A 124 -6.40 10.12 20.34
CA ALA A 124 -7.59 9.43 20.85
C ALA A 124 -7.35 8.66 22.16
N LEU A 125 -6.13 8.12 22.35
CA LEU A 125 -5.71 7.39 23.54
C LEU A 125 -5.06 8.30 24.61
N ASN A 126 -5.01 9.63 24.39
CA ASN A 126 -4.34 10.61 25.26
C ASN A 126 -2.87 10.28 25.54
N LEU A 127 -2.15 9.80 24.52
CA LEU A 127 -0.75 9.40 24.62
C LEU A 127 0.25 10.50 24.17
N GLY A 128 -0.21 11.74 23.91
CA GLY A 128 0.63 12.86 23.52
C GLY A 128 1.72 13.24 24.55
N GLY A 129 1.51 12.93 25.84
CA GLY A 129 2.55 13.08 26.86
C GLY A 129 3.61 11.96 26.85
N TYR A 130 3.36 10.87 26.13
CA TYR A 130 4.27 9.72 26.01
C TYR A 130 5.02 9.70 24.68
N PHE A 131 4.37 10.07 23.58
CA PHE A 131 4.94 10.07 22.24
C PHE A 131 5.22 11.49 21.74
N ASN A 132 6.42 11.70 21.22
CA ASN A 132 6.79 12.87 20.47
C ASN A 132 6.72 12.55 18.95
N VAL A 133 5.77 13.18 18.27
CA VAL A 133 5.54 13.00 16.84
C VAL A 133 6.44 13.96 16.08
N LEU A 134 7.36 13.40 15.28
CA LEU A 134 8.28 14.15 14.41
C LEU A 134 7.92 13.89 12.95
N GLU A 135 8.48 14.66 12.04
CA GLU A 135 8.17 14.52 10.60
C GLU A 135 8.42 13.11 10.06
N GLN A 136 9.55 12.50 10.41
CA GLN A 136 9.97 11.20 9.87
C GLN A 136 9.83 10.03 10.84
N GLN A 137 9.48 10.25 12.08
CA GLN A 137 9.40 9.21 13.11
C GLN A 137 8.53 9.64 14.28
N ILE A 138 8.07 8.66 15.05
CA ILE A 138 7.44 8.86 16.36
C ILE A 138 8.37 8.29 17.42
N ARG A 139 8.63 9.04 18.49
CA ARG A 139 9.52 8.65 19.60
C ARG A 139 8.75 8.51 20.91
N GLY A 140 8.89 7.38 21.58
CA GLY A 140 8.42 7.21 22.95
C GLY A 140 9.45 7.68 23.96
N ILE A 141 8.98 8.19 25.11
CA ILE A 141 9.85 8.65 26.23
C ILE A 141 10.74 7.52 26.77
N ASN A 142 10.37 6.26 26.60
CA ASN A 142 11.16 5.09 26.98
C ASN A 142 12.28 4.75 25.96
N GLY A 143 12.46 5.54 24.90
CA GLY A 143 13.44 5.30 23.84
C GLY A 143 12.90 4.52 22.64
N SER A 144 11.62 4.12 22.62
CA SER A 144 11.00 3.50 21.46
C SER A 144 10.99 4.42 20.24
N ARG A 145 11.15 3.83 19.07
CA ARG A 145 11.12 4.55 17.77
C ARG A 145 10.22 3.83 16.79
N ILE A 146 9.35 4.59 16.14
CA ILE A 146 8.51 4.12 15.03
C ILE A 146 8.91 4.95 13.80
N ILE A 147 9.33 4.28 12.73
CA ILE A 147 9.70 4.92 11.45
C ILE A 147 8.79 4.44 10.33
N PHE A 148 8.81 5.15 9.20
CA PHE A 148 7.96 4.91 8.04
C PHE A 148 8.82 4.76 6.79
N GLN A 149 8.67 3.65 6.06
CA GLN A 149 9.53 3.30 4.94
C GLN A 149 8.77 2.65 3.80
N GLY A 150 9.01 3.14 2.56
CA GLY A 150 8.60 2.43 1.33
C GLY A 150 9.60 1.32 0.98
N MET A 151 9.19 0.38 0.15
CA MET A 151 10.06 -0.72 -0.32
C MET A 151 10.49 -0.54 -1.79
N GLN A 152 9.72 0.19 -2.60
CA GLN A 152 9.89 0.29 -4.05
C GLN A 152 11.23 0.89 -4.50
N ASP A 153 11.72 1.91 -3.77
CA ASP A 153 12.93 2.66 -4.15
C ASP A 153 14.19 2.20 -3.40
N HIS A 154 14.12 1.07 -2.71
CA HIS A 154 15.20 0.66 -1.84
C HIS A 154 16.11 -0.39 -2.47
N THR A 155 17.40 -0.03 -2.55
CA THR A 155 18.49 -1.00 -2.77
C THR A 155 18.54 -2.00 -1.62
N ALA A 156 19.10 -3.17 -1.85
CA ALA A 156 19.33 -4.17 -0.80
C ALA A 156 20.08 -3.59 0.43
N GLU A 157 20.85 -2.51 0.25
CA GLU A 157 21.57 -1.82 1.33
C GLU A 157 20.66 -1.02 2.25
N SER A 158 19.64 -0.33 1.71
CA SER A 158 18.70 0.43 2.54
C SER A 158 17.78 -0.48 3.36
N ILE A 159 17.43 -1.64 2.82
CA ILE A 159 16.67 -2.66 3.57
C ILE A 159 17.53 -3.25 4.70
N LYS A 160 18.82 -3.46 4.49
CA LYS A 160 19.75 -3.92 5.54
C LYS A 160 19.80 -2.97 6.75
N SER A 161 19.51 -1.69 6.58
CA SER A 161 19.43 -0.73 7.70
C SER A 161 18.31 -1.04 8.71
N LEU A 162 17.35 -1.91 8.34
CA LEU A 162 16.29 -2.40 9.22
C LEU A 162 16.73 -3.58 10.12
N GLU A 163 17.95 -4.04 9.99
CA GLU A 163 18.53 -4.98 10.94
C GLU A 163 18.46 -4.41 12.37
N GLY A 164 18.02 -5.21 13.31
CA GLY A 164 17.86 -4.77 14.70
C GLY A 164 16.54 -4.09 15.02
N TYR A 165 15.59 -4.09 14.10
CA TYR A 165 14.20 -3.74 14.40
C TYR A 165 13.49 -4.90 15.08
N ASP A 166 12.63 -4.54 16.04
CA ASP A 166 11.84 -5.52 16.81
C ASP A 166 10.58 -5.94 16.06
N ILE A 167 9.97 -5.01 15.31
CA ILE A 167 8.71 -5.22 14.60
C ILE A 167 8.78 -4.51 13.25
N ALA A 168 8.33 -5.20 12.20
CA ALA A 168 8.01 -4.62 10.91
C ALA A 168 6.53 -4.86 10.60
N TRP A 169 5.76 -3.77 10.42
CA TRP A 169 4.36 -3.84 10.02
C TRP A 169 4.23 -3.39 8.56
N VAL A 170 3.85 -4.33 7.69
CA VAL A 170 3.55 -4.08 6.28
C VAL A 170 2.05 -3.85 6.14
N GLU A 171 1.67 -2.64 5.79
CA GLU A 171 0.30 -2.22 5.54
C GLU A 171 0.01 -2.21 4.04
N GLU A 172 -1.20 -2.61 3.63
CA GLU A 172 -1.55 -2.90 2.23
C GLU A 172 -0.60 -3.92 1.57
N ALA A 173 -0.31 -4.99 2.30
CA ALA A 173 0.69 -5.98 1.91
C ALA A 173 0.35 -6.78 0.63
N GLN A 174 -0.88 -6.67 0.09
CA GLN A 174 -1.23 -7.22 -1.22
C GLN A 174 -0.40 -6.60 -2.36
N SER A 175 0.11 -5.38 -2.16
CA SER A 175 0.96 -4.70 -3.14
C SER A 175 2.45 -5.04 -2.99
N LEU A 176 2.84 -5.73 -1.90
CA LEU A 176 4.24 -6.05 -1.64
C LEU A 176 4.77 -7.04 -2.69
N SER A 177 5.85 -6.67 -3.37
CA SER A 177 6.48 -7.55 -4.35
C SER A 177 7.15 -8.77 -3.66
N GLU A 178 7.26 -9.88 -4.40
CA GLU A 178 7.95 -11.07 -3.91
C GLU A 178 9.41 -10.77 -3.54
N ARG A 179 10.06 -9.91 -4.31
CA ARG A 179 11.42 -9.43 -4.04
C ARG A 179 11.49 -8.69 -2.71
N SER A 180 10.58 -7.74 -2.47
CA SER A 180 10.51 -6.98 -1.22
C SER A 180 10.29 -7.90 -0.02
N LEU A 181 9.39 -8.86 -0.14
CA LEU A 181 9.11 -9.85 0.90
C LEU A 181 10.33 -10.74 1.19
N ARG A 182 11.00 -11.23 0.15
CA ARG A 182 12.24 -12.04 0.28
C ARG A 182 13.37 -11.30 0.98
N LEU A 183 13.51 -10.01 0.75
CA LEU A 183 14.55 -9.20 1.38
C LEU A 183 14.18 -8.81 2.81
N LEU A 184 12.92 -8.48 3.08
CA LEU A 184 12.45 -8.03 4.39
C LEU A 184 12.56 -9.14 5.45
N ARG A 185 12.13 -10.35 5.12
CA ARG A 185 12.05 -11.48 6.06
C ARG A 185 13.39 -11.78 6.78
N PRO A 186 14.52 -11.97 6.09
CA PRO A 186 15.82 -12.22 6.73
C PRO A 186 16.43 -10.96 7.33
N THR A 187 15.98 -9.77 6.97
CA THR A 187 16.51 -8.52 7.51
C THR A 187 15.98 -8.24 8.92
N ILE A 188 14.71 -8.48 9.17
CA ILE A 188 14.11 -8.38 10.51
C ILE A 188 14.47 -9.67 11.26
N ARG A 189 15.64 -9.73 11.89
CA ARG A 189 16.23 -10.95 12.45
C ARG A 189 16.66 -10.87 13.91
N LYS A 190 16.26 -9.80 14.60
CA LYS A 190 16.48 -9.70 16.03
C LYS A 190 15.73 -10.83 16.75
N GLU A 191 16.28 -11.36 17.82
CA GLU A 191 15.60 -12.36 18.65
C GLU A 191 14.21 -11.86 19.08
N ASN A 192 13.21 -12.71 18.93
CA ASN A 192 11.79 -12.39 19.17
C ASN A 192 11.24 -11.22 18.33
N SER A 193 11.85 -10.92 17.17
CA SER A 193 11.30 -9.93 16.24
C SER A 193 10.09 -10.50 15.49
N GLU A 194 9.15 -9.63 15.17
CA GLU A 194 7.89 -10.00 14.52
C GLU A 194 7.71 -9.26 13.18
N LEU A 195 7.10 -9.93 12.20
CA LEU A 195 6.62 -9.34 10.95
C LEU A 195 5.10 -9.40 10.91
N TRP A 196 4.48 -8.24 10.73
CA TRP A 196 3.03 -8.09 10.71
C TRP A 196 2.56 -7.64 9.34
N PHE A 197 1.41 -8.16 8.89
CA PHE A 197 0.86 -7.91 7.57
C PHE A 197 -0.64 -7.62 7.67
N THR A 198 -1.07 -6.55 7.00
CA THR A 198 -2.49 -6.24 6.83
C THR A 198 -2.79 -6.07 5.35
N TRP A 199 -3.80 -6.78 4.83
CA TRP A 199 -4.11 -6.71 3.41
C TRP A 199 -5.57 -7.03 3.08
N ASN A 200 -5.98 -6.59 1.90
CA ASN A 200 -7.19 -7.02 1.19
C ASN A 200 -6.72 -7.93 0.06
N PRO A 201 -6.97 -9.23 0.07
CA PRO A 201 -6.40 -10.14 -0.91
C PRO A 201 -6.94 -9.85 -2.31
N LEU A 202 -6.05 -9.72 -3.30
CA LEU A 202 -6.41 -9.57 -4.70
C LEU A 202 -6.38 -10.93 -5.40
N SER A 203 -5.31 -11.68 -5.21
CA SER A 203 -5.08 -13.00 -5.80
C SER A 203 -4.40 -13.92 -4.80
N ALA A 204 -4.60 -15.22 -4.95
CA ALA A 204 -3.83 -16.22 -4.23
C ALA A 204 -2.33 -16.18 -4.58
N ASP A 205 -1.99 -15.57 -5.74
CA ASP A 205 -0.60 -15.41 -6.20
C ASP A 205 0.07 -14.15 -5.62
N ASP A 206 -0.66 -13.28 -4.89
CA ASP A 206 -0.05 -12.16 -4.18
C ASP A 206 1.03 -12.67 -3.22
N ALA A 207 2.21 -12.05 -3.22
CA ALA A 207 3.37 -12.57 -2.49
C ALA A 207 3.08 -12.82 -1.00
N VAL A 208 2.35 -11.92 -0.34
CA VAL A 208 1.95 -12.08 1.07
C VAL A 208 0.93 -13.20 1.24
N ASP A 209 0.01 -13.34 0.29
CA ASP A 209 -1.06 -14.35 0.34
C ASP A 209 -0.49 -15.75 0.14
N ALA A 210 0.30 -15.95 -0.90
CA ALA A 210 1.04 -17.19 -1.16
C ALA A 210 1.94 -17.57 0.02
N PHE A 211 2.58 -16.59 0.67
CA PHE A 211 3.45 -16.82 1.81
C PHE A 211 2.70 -17.23 3.08
N LEU A 212 1.59 -16.55 3.43
CA LEU A 212 0.89 -16.75 4.71
C LEU A 212 -0.31 -17.69 4.62
N ARG A 213 -0.88 -17.87 3.43
CA ARG A 213 -2.10 -18.64 3.19
C ARG A 213 -1.95 -19.73 2.13
N GLY A 214 -0.77 -19.84 1.50
CA GLY A 214 -0.46 -20.88 0.52
C GLY A 214 -0.40 -22.28 1.16
N GLU A 215 0.01 -23.27 0.38
CA GLU A 215 0.07 -24.67 0.82
C GLU A 215 1.05 -24.92 1.97
N HIS A 216 2.10 -24.10 2.06
CA HIS A 216 3.18 -24.24 3.05
C HIS A 216 3.42 -22.93 3.83
N PRO A 217 2.46 -22.52 4.70
CA PRO A 217 2.64 -21.32 5.50
C PRO A 217 3.79 -21.49 6.50
N PRO A 218 4.47 -20.40 6.90
CA PRO A 218 5.55 -20.48 7.86
C PRO A 218 5.05 -21.00 9.23
N PRO A 219 5.83 -21.83 9.94
CA PRO A 219 5.37 -22.57 11.13
C PRO A 219 4.99 -21.68 12.30
N ASP A 220 5.61 -20.53 12.47
CA ASP A 220 5.28 -19.56 13.53
C ASP A 220 4.50 -18.38 12.97
N SER A 221 3.25 -18.66 12.56
CA SER A 221 2.34 -17.67 11.96
C SER A 221 0.94 -17.72 12.57
N ILE A 222 0.36 -16.54 12.80
CA ILE A 222 -1.04 -16.35 13.19
C ILE A 222 -1.69 -15.45 12.14
N VAL A 223 -2.68 -15.99 11.42
CA VAL A 223 -3.41 -15.26 10.37
C VAL A 223 -4.90 -15.31 10.66
N VAL A 224 -5.56 -14.16 10.62
CA VAL A 224 -7.00 -14.04 10.84
C VAL A 224 -7.69 -13.39 9.64
N LYS A 225 -8.89 -13.87 9.31
CA LYS A 225 -9.79 -13.20 8.38
C LYS A 225 -10.69 -12.25 9.16
N ALA A 226 -10.73 -10.98 8.78
CA ALA A 226 -11.55 -9.97 9.45
C ALA A 226 -12.32 -9.14 8.42
N ASN A 227 -13.64 -9.07 8.57
CA ASN A 227 -14.53 -8.33 7.69
C ASN A 227 -15.27 -7.22 8.43
N TRP A 228 -16.06 -6.44 7.72
CA TRP A 228 -16.87 -5.36 8.25
C TRP A 228 -17.74 -5.82 9.44
N SER A 229 -18.31 -7.02 9.39
CA SER A 229 -19.17 -7.61 10.43
C SER A 229 -18.44 -7.92 11.74
N ASP A 230 -17.12 -8.04 11.69
CA ASP A 230 -16.28 -8.27 12.88
C ASP A 230 -15.90 -6.96 13.58
N ASN A 231 -16.21 -5.81 12.95
CA ASN A 231 -15.88 -4.49 13.47
C ASN A 231 -17.08 -3.91 14.24
N PRO A 232 -17.06 -3.87 15.57
CA PRO A 232 -18.15 -3.32 16.37
C PRO A 232 -18.31 -1.81 16.23
N TRP A 233 -17.34 -1.13 15.61
CA TRP A 233 -17.35 0.32 15.32
C TRP A 233 -17.50 0.60 13.84
N PHE A 234 -18.10 -0.32 13.07
CA PHE A 234 -18.30 -0.12 11.63
C PHE A 234 -19.13 1.13 11.38
N PRO A 235 -18.62 2.14 10.63
CA PRO A 235 -19.30 3.41 10.47
C PRO A 235 -20.58 3.29 9.64
N GLN A 236 -21.64 4.02 10.03
CA GLN A 236 -22.89 4.06 9.29
C GLN A 236 -22.72 4.52 7.83
N THR A 237 -21.78 5.43 7.57
CA THR A 237 -21.46 5.87 6.21
C THR A 237 -20.95 4.71 5.35
N LEU A 238 -20.04 3.87 5.88
CA LEU A 238 -19.57 2.69 5.17
C LEU A 238 -20.65 1.62 5.02
N GLU A 239 -21.61 1.52 5.96
CA GLU A 239 -22.73 0.62 5.83
C GLU A 239 -23.64 1.01 4.64
N LEU A 240 -23.88 2.30 4.42
CA LEU A 240 -24.63 2.78 3.28
C LEU A 240 -23.92 2.46 1.95
N GLU A 241 -22.64 2.72 1.87
CA GLU A 241 -21.81 2.35 0.70
C GLU A 241 -21.82 0.84 0.46
N ARG A 242 -21.68 0.04 1.51
CA ARG A 242 -21.73 -1.42 1.42
C ARG A 242 -23.07 -1.93 0.90
N GLN A 243 -24.19 -1.36 1.36
CA GLN A 243 -25.53 -1.73 0.89
C GLN A 243 -25.71 -1.33 -0.57
N PHE A 244 -25.21 -0.16 -0.96
CA PHE A 244 -25.22 0.28 -2.34
C PHE A 244 -24.43 -0.68 -3.24
N ASP A 245 -23.19 -1.02 -2.87
CA ASP A 245 -22.36 -1.98 -3.63
C ASP A 245 -23.02 -3.36 -3.72
N LYS A 246 -23.68 -3.80 -2.64
CA LYS A 246 -24.37 -5.08 -2.63
C LYS A 246 -25.47 -5.18 -3.69
N THR A 247 -26.10 -4.06 -4.01
CA THR A 247 -27.21 -4.00 -4.96
C THR A 247 -26.78 -3.66 -6.39
N THR A 248 -25.74 -2.84 -6.53
CA THR A 248 -25.30 -2.25 -7.81
C THR A 248 -24.02 -2.87 -8.36
N HIS A 249 -23.15 -3.35 -7.49
CA HIS A 249 -21.81 -3.86 -7.83
C HIS A 249 -21.56 -5.24 -7.19
N ALA A 250 -22.54 -6.15 -7.34
CA ALA A 250 -22.50 -7.49 -6.73
C ALA A 250 -21.27 -8.32 -7.16
N ASP A 251 -20.75 -8.07 -8.35
CA ASP A 251 -19.56 -8.71 -8.92
C ASP A 251 -18.27 -8.42 -8.13
N ILE A 252 -18.15 -7.22 -7.55
CA ILE A 252 -16.98 -6.81 -6.76
C ILE A 252 -17.24 -6.78 -5.26
N TYR A 253 -18.51 -6.98 -4.84
CA TYR A 253 -18.92 -6.91 -3.45
C TYR A 253 -18.10 -7.85 -2.54
N ASP A 254 -18.00 -9.10 -2.92
CA ASP A 254 -17.29 -10.12 -2.14
C ASP A 254 -15.81 -9.76 -1.94
N HIS A 255 -15.18 -9.18 -2.97
CA HIS A 255 -13.79 -8.75 -2.85
C HIS A 255 -13.66 -7.53 -1.92
N ILE A 256 -14.49 -6.51 -2.12
CA ILE A 256 -14.37 -5.25 -1.35
C ILE A 256 -14.75 -5.46 0.11
N TRP A 257 -15.86 -6.15 0.39
CA TRP A 257 -16.46 -6.18 1.70
C TRP A 257 -16.23 -7.49 2.47
N GLU A 258 -16.12 -8.62 1.75
CA GLU A 258 -15.94 -9.94 2.37
C GLU A 258 -14.48 -10.45 2.29
N GLY A 259 -13.59 -9.69 1.63
CA GLY A 259 -12.17 -10.02 1.53
C GLY A 259 -11.90 -11.31 0.77
N GLU A 260 -12.78 -11.64 -0.18
CA GLU A 260 -12.54 -12.72 -1.11
C GLU A 260 -11.57 -12.29 -2.20
N TYR A 261 -10.92 -13.26 -2.83
CA TYR A 261 -10.10 -12.95 -4.00
C TYR A 261 -10.95 -12.32 -5.09
N TRP A 262 -10.33 -11.46 -5.86
CA TRP A 262 -10.97 -10.98 -7.07
C TRP A 262 -11.24 -12.18 -8.00
N LYS A 263 -12.50 -12.59 -8.13
CA LYS A 263 -12.94 -13.86 -8.81
C LYS A 263 -12.64 -13.93 -10.31
N LEU A 264 -11.73 -13.13 -10.83
CA LEU A 264 -11.60 -12.83 -12.24
C LEU A 264 -10.57 -13.64 -13.02
N LYS A 265 -9.99 -14.75 -12.52
CA LYS A 265 -8.99 -15.50 -13.31
C LYS A 265 -9.46 -15.84 -14.73
N HIS A 266 -10.72 -16.18 -14.91
CA HIS A 266 -11.28 -16.50 -16.23
C HIS A 266 -11.74 -15.28 -17.02
N ALA A 267 -12.06 -14.19 -16.35
CA ALA A 267 -12.47 -12.95 -16.98
C ALA A 267 -11.31 -11.95 -17.20
N GLN A 268 -10.11 -12.23 -16.68
CA GLN A 268 -8.94 -11.39 -16.93
C GLN A 268 -8.62 -11.31 -18.42
N VAL A 269 -8.38 -10.08 -18.89
CA VAL A 269 -8.05 -9.84 -20.31
C VAL A 269 -6.69 -10.43 -20.67
N PHE A 270 -5.72 -10.40 -19.74
CA PHE A 270 -4.31 -10.77 -19.97
C PHE A 270 -3.80 -11.92 -19.08
N ASN A 271 -4.63 -12.83 -18.63
CA ASN A 271 -4.38 -13.75 -17.50
C ASN A 271 -3.17 -14.70 -17.60
N THR A 272 -2.59 -14.94 -18.78
CA THR A 272 -1.51 -15.93 -18.97
C THR A 272 -0.26 -15.40 -19.67
N ARG A 273 -0.21 -14.11 -20.02
CA ARG A 273 0.84 -13.56 -20.89
C ARG A 273 1.66 -12.46 -20.23
N VAL A 274 1.34 -12.10 -18.97
CA VAL A 274 1.99 -11.02 -18.25
C VAL A 274 3.01 -11.58 -17.27
N GLU A 275 4.25 -11.16 -17.44
CA GLU A 275 5.36 -11.47 -16.55
C GLU A 275 5.88 -10.18 -15.92
N ILE A 276 6.13 -10.20 -14.61
CA ILE A 276 6.69 -9.06 -13.90
C ILE A 276 8.08 -9.45 -13.43
N GLN A 277 9.09 -8.80 -14.00
CA GLN A 277 10.48 -9.11 -13.69
C GLN A 277 11.40 -7.92 -14.00
N ALA A 278 12.54 -7.88 -13.33
CA ALA A 278 13.62 -7.01 -13.78
C ALA A 278 14.19 -7.52 -15.10
N PHE A 279 14.53 -6.60 -15.99
CA PHE A 279 15.25 -6.92 -17.21
C PHE A 279 16.29 -5.84 -17.49
N ASP A 280 17.33 -6.20 -18.24
CA ASP A 280 18.38 -5.28 -18.64
C ASP A 280 17.83 -4.18 -19.58
N PRO A 281 18.44 -2.99 -19.57
CA PRO A 281 18.10 -1.95 -20.53
C PRO A 281 18.15 -2.50 -21.94
N PRO A 282 17.22 -2.10 -22.81
CA PRO A 282 17.24 -2.53 -24.19
C PRO A 282 18.52 -2.04 -24.90
N PRO A 283 18.94 -2.72 -25.99
CA PRO A 283 20.10 -2.32 -26.77
C PRO A 283 20.05 -0.86 -27.19
N GLU A 284 21.21 -0.23 -27.37
CA GLU A 284 21.33 1.08 -28.00
C GLU A 284 20.53 1.09 -29.32
N ASN A 285 19.79 2.16 -29.59
CA ASN A 285 18.88 2.33 -30.73
C ASN A 285 17.49 1.63 -30.59
N THR A 286 17.06 1.28 -29.42
CA THR A 286 15.69 0.82 -29.22
C THR A 286 14.68 1.91 -29.59
N ASN A 287 13.68 1.53 -30.39
CA ASN A 287 12.56 2.40 -30.72
C ASN A 287 11.55 2.39 -29.56
N TYR A 288 11.63 3.38 -28.69
CA TYR A 288 10.69 3.55 -27.60
C TYR A 288 9.35 4.11 -28.07
N LEU A 289 8.30 3.58 -27.50
CA LEU A 289 6.93 3.98 -27.71
C LEU A 289 6.39 4.55 -26.40
N PHE A 290 5.70 5.69 -26.49
CA PHE A 290 5.13 6.36 -25.34
C PHE A 290 3.63 6.54 -25.53
N GLY A 291 2.87 6.24 -24.49
CA GLY A 291 1.43 6.45 -24.48
C GLY A 291 0.97 7.10 -23.18
N ALA A 292 0.02 8.01 -23.31
CA ALA A 292 -0.53 8.74 -22.17
C ALA A 292 -2.06 8.65 -22.12
N ASP A 293 -2.58 8.44 -20.91
CA ASP A 293 -3.99 8.54 -20.60
C ASP A 293 -4.24 9.62 -19.56
N TRP A 294 -5.37 10.35 -19.67
CA TRP A 294 -5.65 11.52 -18.86
C TRP A 294 -6.68 11.21 -17.79
N GLY A 295 -6.30 11.39 -16.54
CA GLY A 295 -7.20 11.42 -15.40
C GLY A 295 -7.12 12.72 -14.61
N PHE A 296 -7.90 12.86 -13.55
CA PHE A 296 -7.81 13.98 -12.63
C PHE A 296 -8.17 13.56 -11.20
N ALA A 297 -9.45 13.51 -10.83
CA ALA A 297 -9.87 13.32 -9.45
C ALA A 297 -9.81 11.86 -9.00
N ASN A 298 -10.64 11.02 -9.58
CA ASN A 298 -10.71 9.60 -9.24
C ASN A 298 -9.85 8.73 -10.17
N ASP A 299 -9.52 9.25 -11.34
CA ASP A 299 -8.74 8.56 -12.36
C ASP A 299 -7.31 9.12 -12.41
N PRO A 300 -6.30 8.28 -12.52
CA PRO A 300 -4.92 8.71 -12.61
C PRO A 300 -4.59 9.29 -13.98
N THR A 301 -3.70 10.27 -14.05
CA THR A 301 -2.98 10.54 -15.29
C THR A 301 -1.79 9.61 -15.38
N VAL A 302 -1.66 8.95 -16.53
CA VAL A 302 -0.66 7.91 -16.77
C VAL A 302 0.18 8.24 -17.99
N LEU A 303 1.50 8.08 -17.87
CA LEU A 303 2.41 7.96 -19.02
C LEU A 303 3.17 6.65 -18.88
N ILE A 304 3.26 5.87 -19.95
CA ILE A 304 4.11 4.68 -20.00
C ILE A 304 5.17 4.82 -21.09
N ARG A 305 6.28 4.09 -20.90
CA ARG A 305 7.26 3.82 -21.94
C ARG A 305 7.34 2.32 -22.18
N CYS A 306 7.26 1.92 -23.43
CA CYS A 306 7.36 0.53 -23.83
C CYS A 306 8.18 0.37 -25.11
N PHE A 307 8.54 -0.86 -25.44
CA PHE A 307 9.16 -1.24 -26.71
C PHE A 307 8.79 -2.67 -27.08
N ILE A 308 8.95 -3.02 -28.35
CA ILE A 308 8.67 -4.36 -28.86
C ILE A 308 9.98 -5.01 -29.29
N ALA A 309 10.24 -6.22 -28.80
CA ALA A 309 11.37 -7.03 -29.21
C ALA A 309 10.97 -8.52 -29.24
N ASN A 310 11.30 -9.22 -30.32
CA ASN A 310 11.06 -10.67 -30.45
C ASN A 310 9.63 -11.09 -30.09
N ASP A 311 8.64 -10.42 -30.69
CA ASP A 311 7.20 -10.65 -30.43
C ASP A 311 6.78 -10.55 -28.95
N THR A 312 7.56 -9.79 -28.18
CA THR A 312 7.30 -9.50 -26.76
C THR A 312 7.15 -8.00 -26.60
N LEU A 313 6.11 -7.60 -25.88
CA LEU A 313 5.92 -6.21 -25.45
C LEU A 313 6.61 -6.03 -24.08
N TYR A 314 7.54 -5.09 -24.01
CA TYR A 314 8.22 -4.69 -22.78
C TYR A 314 7.72 -3.32 -22.32
N ILE A 315 7.26 -3.22 -21.08
CA ILE A 315 6.89 -1.96 -20.43
C ILE A 315 7.91 -1.70 -19.34
N ASP A 316 8.74 -0.67 -19.50
CA ASP A 316 9.90 -0.48 -18.65
C ASP A 316 9.82 0.74 -17.73
N HIS A 317 8.95 1.71 -17.99
CA HIS A 317 8.73 2.86 -17.13
C HIS A 317 7.26 3.26 -17.10
N GLU A 318 6.84 3.75 -15.93
CA GLU A 318 5.54 4.37 -15.71
C GLU A 318 5.69 5.69 -14.95
N ALA A 319 4.83 6.65 -15.26
CA ALA A 319 4.52 7.80 -14.41
C ALA A 319 3.01 7.79 -14.18
N TYR A 320 2.62 7.69 -12.93
CA TYR A 320 1.24 7.47 -12.51
C TYR A 320 0.89 8.47 -11.41
N GLY A 321 -0.19 9.24 -11.55
CA GLY A 321 -0.54 10.26 -10.59
C GLY A 321 -2.01 10.60 -10.55
N PHE A 322 -2.57 10.70 -9.35
CA PHE A 322 -3.91 11.23 -9.09
C PHE A 322 -3.83 12.71 -8.78
N HIS A 323 -4.91 13.46 -9.04
CA HIS A 323 -5.01 14.89 -8.74
C HIS A 323 -3.86 15.73 -9.31
N VAL A 324 -3.39 15.36 -10.51
CA VAL A 324 -2.28 16.06 -11.16
C VAL A 324 -2.85 17.27 -11.90
N GLU A 325 -2.54 18.45 -11.41
CA GLU A 325 -2.88 19.70 -12.08
C GLU A 325 -2.12 19.86 -13.39
N ILE A 326 -2.68 20.61 -14.32
CA ILE A 326 -2.13 20.72 -15.69
C ILE A 326 -0.69 21.23 -15.71
N ASP A 327 -0.33 22.13 -14.81
CA ASP A 327 1.00 22.71 -14.66
C ASP A 327 2.01 21.72 -14.04
N ALA A 328 1.54 20.70 -13.33
CA ALA A 328 2.37 19.62 -12.77
C ALA A 328 2.62 18.46 -13.75
N LEU A 329 1.86 18.38 -14.85
CA LEU A 329 2.00 17.31 -15.85
C LEU A 329 3.42 17.21 -16.46
N PRO A 330 4.10 18.33 -16.81
CA PRO A 330 5.47 18.25 -17.32
C PRO A 330 6.42 17.56 -16.35
N ALA A 331 6.33 17.89 -15.06
CA ALA A 331 7.16 17.27 -14.02
C ALA A 331 6.83 15.78 -13.79
N LEU A 332 5.56 15.39 -13.97
CA LEU A 332 5.17 13.98 -13.94
C LEU A 332 5.79 13.21 -15.10
N PHE A 333 5.71 13.75 -16.33
CA PHE A 333 6.20 13.10 -17.55
C PHE A 333 7.73 13.04 -17.60
N ASP A 334 8.42 14.05 -17.08
CA ASP A 334 9.89 14.10 -16.98
C ASP A 334 10.48 13.01 -16.05
N LYS A 335 9.65 12.31 -15.27
CA LYS A 335 10.09 11.14 -14.50
C LYS A 335 10.49 9.95 -15.40
N ILE A 336 9.97 9.90 -16.62
CA ILE A 336 10.31 8.85 -17.56
C ILE A 336 11.46 9.31 -18.46
N PRO A 337 12.58 8.59 -18.50
CA PRO A 337 13.70 8.93 -19.35
C PRO A 337 13.29 9.06 -20.81
N GLU A 338 13.80 10.08 -21.49
CA GLU A 338 13.60 10.35 -22.91
C GLU A 338 12.14 10.73 -23.33
N ALA A 339 11.25 11.01 -22.38
CA ALA A 339 9.86 11.39 -22.68
C ALA A 339 9.74 12.63 -23.59
N ARG A 340 10.74 13.52 -23.59
CA ARG A 340 10.78 14.69 -24.49
C ARG A 340 11.34 14.37 -25.87
N ARG A 341 12.10 13.28 -26.03
CA ARG A 341 12.78 12.91 -27.28
C ARG A 341 11.88 12.13 -28.22
N PHE A 342 11.11 11.18 -27.69
CA PHE A 342 10.26 10.30 -28.50
C PHE A 342 8.83 10.84 -28.64
N PRO A 343 8.11 10.46 -29.70
CA PRO A 343 6.70 10.82 -29.86
C PRO A 343 5.84 10.16 -28.78
N ILE A 344 4.99 10.96 -28.14
CA ILE A 344 3.98 10.49 -27.18
C ILE A 344 2.63 10.46 -27.88
N LYS A 345 1.92 9.35 -27.82
CA LYS A 345 0.53 9.22 -28.24
C LYS A 345 -0.38 9.33 -27.02
N ALA A 346 -1.25 10.32 -27.00
CA ALA A 346 -2.10 10.62 -25.86
C ALA A 346 -3.58 10.48 -26.19
N ASP A 347 -4.38 10.18 -25.18
CA ASP A 347 -5.83 10.20 -25.33
C ASP A 347 -6.30 11.53 -25.97
N SER A 348 -7.08 11.40 -27.03
CA SER A 348 -7.63 12.53 -27.80
C SER A 348 -8.77 13.28 -27.09
N ALA A 349 -9.28 12.79 -25.95
CA ALA A 349 -10.40 13.39 -25.24
C ALA A 349 -10.07 14.79 -24.67
N ARG A 350 -8.78 15.11 -24.45
CA ARG A 350 -8.34 16.41 -23.90
C ARG A 350 -7.33 17.12 -24.83
N PRO A 351 -7.77 17.67 -25.94
CA PRO A 351 -6.90 18.33 -26.90
C PRO A 351 -6.18 19.57 -26.32
N GLU A 352 -6.79 20.25 -25.34
CA GLU A 352 -6.19 21.37 -24.62
C GLU A 352 -4.97 20.93 -23.80
N THR A 353 -5.03 19.77 -23.16
CA THR A 353 -3.91 19.19 -22.41
C THR A 353 -2.76 18.78 -23.34
N ILE A 354 -3.08 18.17 -24.48
CA ILE A 354 -2.09 17.85 -25.53
C ILE A 354 -1.40 19.11 -26.02
N SER A 355 -2.18 20.16 -26.33
CA SER A 355 -1.64 21.44 -26.78
C SER A 355 -0.75 22.10 -25.71
N TYR A 356 -1.16 22.04 -24.45
CA TYR A 356 -0.35 22.54 -23.34
C TYR A 356 1.00 21.79 -23.26
N MET A 357 0.99 20.46 -23.22
CA MET A 357 2.20 19.64 -23.13
C MET A 357 3.12 19.83 -24.35
N ALA A 358 2.56 20.01 -25.54
CA ALA A 358 3.34 20.35 -26.71
C ALA A 358 4.09 21.68 -26.56
N ARG A 359 3.45 22.73 -26.01
CA ARG A 359 4.10 24.00 -25.66
C ARG A 359 5.17 23.87 -24.59
N GLN A 360 5.06 22.87 -23.71
CA GLN A 360 6.08 22.55 -22.71
C GLN A 360 7.27 21.75 -23.28
N GLY A 361 7.30 21.51 -24.60
CA GLY A 361 8.41 20.88 -25.29
C GLY A 361 8.33 19.35 -25.41
N PHE A 362 7.16 18.76 -25.20
CA PHE A 362 6.93 17.34 -25.46
C PHE A 362 6.48 17.12 -26.91
N ASN A 363 7.03 16.10 -27.59
CA ASN A 363 6.56 15.67 -28.90
C ASN A 363 5.29 14.81 -28.72
N ILE A 364 4.17 15.45 -28.42
CA ILE A 364 2.92 14.78 -28.07
C ILE A 364 1.83 15.02 -29.10
N ARG A 365 1.06 13.98 -29.43
CA ARG A 365 -0.04 14.03 -30.41
C ARG A 365 -1.19 13.15 -29.92
N ALA A 366 -2.39 13.47 -30.38
CA ALA A 366 -3.57 12.64 -30.16
C ALA A 366 -3.37 11.23 -30.76
N ALA A 367 -3.76 10.22 -30.03
CA ALA A 367 -3.91 8.86 -30.54
C ALA A 367 -5.15 8.77 -31.45
N SER A 368 -5.10 7.86 -32.40
CA SER A 368 -6.20 7.59 -33.32
C SER A 368 -7.30 6.81 -32.61
N LYS A 369 -8.54 7.28 -32.71
CA LYS A 369 -9.72 6.57 -32.18
C LYS A 369 -10.72 6.30 -33.29
N TRP A 370 -11.28 5.09 -33.27
CA TRP A 370 -12.37 4.66 -34.15
C TRP A 370 -13.31 3.76 -33.37
N GLN A 371 -14.47 3.47 -33.92
CA GLN A 371 -15.42 2.54 -33.30
C GLN A 371 -14.79 1.14 -33.24
N GLY A 372 -14.67 0.56 -32.05
CA GLY A 372 -13.98 -0.72 -31.82
C GLY A 372 -12.47 -0.62 -31.59
N SER A 373 -11.93 0.62 -31.44
CA SER A 373 -10.48 0.81 -31.22
C SER A 373 -9.97 0.22 -29.90
N VAL A 374 -10.84 0.04 -28.91
CA VAL A 374 -10.50 -0.64 -27.65
C VAL A 374 -10.30 -2.12 -27.91
N GLU A 375 -11.27 -2.76 -28.55
CA GLU A 375 -11.27 -4.19 -28.85
C GLU A 375 -10.10 -4.55 -29.79
N ASP A 376 -9.86 -3.74 -30.84
CA ASP A 376 -8.75 -3.94 -31.77
C ASP A 376 -7.39 -3.80 -31.05
N GLY A 377 -7.27 -2.82 -30.16
CA GLY A 377 -6.08 -2.60 -29.32
C GLY A 377 -5.81 -3.76 -28.38
N LEU A 378 -6.84 -4.23 -27.68
CA LEU A 378 -6.74 -5.39 -26.78
C LEU A 378 -6.40 -6.66 -27.56
N ALA A 379 -6.99 -6.86 -28.74
CA ALA A 379 -6.68 -8.00 -29.59
C ALA A 379 -5.21 -7.96 -30.07
N TYR A 380 -4.70 -6.77 -30.43
CA TYR A 380 -3.30 -6.60 -30.78
C TYR A 380 -2.36 -6.94 -29.61
N MET A 381 -2.62 -6.38 -28.42
CA MET A 381 -1.82 -6.62 -27.22
C MET A 381 -1.85 -8.11 -26.81
N LYS A 382 -2.99 -8.78 -26.94
CA LYS A 382 -3.10 -10.24 -26.75
C LYS A 382 -2.36 -11.06 -27.81
N GLY A 383 -2.02 -10.48 -28.94
CA GLY A 383 -1.24 -11.10 -30.01
C GLY A 383 0.21 -11.37 -29.62
N PHE A 384 0.80 -10.61 -28.71
CA PHE A 384 2.17 -10.85 -28.26
C PHE A 384 2.33 -12.20 -27.57
N GLN A 385 3.47 -12.85 -27.74
CA GLN A 385 3.81 -14.06 -27.02
C GLN A 385 3.85 -13.81 -25.52
N ARG A 386 4.45 -12.67 -25.11
CA ARG A 386 4.57 -12.24 -23.71
C ARG A 386 4.44 -10.72 -23.61
N ILE A 387 3.97 -10.27 -22.48
CA ILE A 387 4.00 -8.88 -22.05
C ILE A 387 4.85 -8.86 -20.77
N VAL A 388 6.02 -8.26 -20.85
CA VAL A 388 6.97 -8.19 -19.74
C VAL A 388 6.93 -6.78 -19.17
N ILE A 389 6.52 -6.69 -17.90
CA ILE A 389 6.44 -5.42 -17.17
C ILE A 389 7.57 -5.38 -16.18
N HIS A 390 8.36 -4.31 -16.22
CA HIS A 390 9.47 -4.15 -15.30
C HIS A 390 8.94 -3.95 -13.87
N GLU A 391 9.63 -4.52 -12.87
CA GLU A 391 9.27 -4.40 -11.44
C GLU A 391 9.13 -2.95 -10.95
N ARG A 392 9.72 -1.97 -11.64
CA ARG A 392 9.57 -0.54 -11.37
C ARG A 392 8.23 0.06 -11.81
N CYS A 393 7.37 -0.72 -12.47
CA CYS A 393 6.05 -0.31 -12.96
C CYS A 393 4.93 -1.05 -12.20
N PRO A 394 4.77 -0.83 -10.89
CA PRO A 394 3.82 -1.57 -10.06
C PRO A 394 2.36 -1.27 -10.38
N GLU A 395 2.03 -0.03 -10.76
CA GLU A 395 0.64 0.34 -11.05
C GLU A 395 0.19 -0.26 -12.37
N ILE A 396 1.02 -0.21 -13.40
CA ILE A 396 0.76 -0.89 -14.67
C ILE A 396 0.66 -2.41 -14.46
N ALA A 397 1.58 -3.00 -13.70
CA ALA A 397 1.54 -4.42 -13.37
C ALA A 397 0.22 -4.80 -12.65
N ARG A 398 -0.24 -3.94 -11.74
CA ARG A 398 -1.51 -4.10 -11.05
C ARG A 398 -2.70 -4.05 -12.02
N GLU A 399 -2.75 -3.07 -12.92
CA GLU A 399 -3.82 -2.95 -13.89
C GLU A 399 -3.87 -4.15 -14.83
N PHE A 400 -2.73 -4.59 -15.39
CA PHE A 400 -2.68 -5.78 -16.24
C PHE A 400 -3.15 -7.06 -15.54
N ARG A 401 -2.99 -7.15 -14.22
CA ARG A 401 -3.50 -8.28 -13.43
C ARG A 401 -5.00 -8.18 -13.18
N LEU A 402 -5.55 -6.97 -13.06
CA LEU A 402 -6.94 -6.75 -12.62
C LEU A 402 -7.89 -6.44 -13.75
N TYR A 403 -7.38 -5.99 -14.90
CA TYR A 403 -8.21 -5.65 -16.05
C TYR A 403 -8.97 -6.85 -16.58
N SER A 404 -10.28 -6.73 -16.68
CA SER A 404 -11.15 -7.86 -16.87
C SER A 404 -12.37 -7.55 -17.73
N TYR A 405 -12.97 -8.60 -18.26
CA TYR A 405 -14.28 -8.54 -18.86
C TYR A 405 -15.37 -8.45 -17.78
N LYS A 406 -16.48 -7.82 -18.12
CA LYS A 406 -17.68 -7.79 -17.28
C LYS A 406 -18.25 -9.20 -17.12
N ILE A 407 -18.77 -9.47 -15.93
CA ILE A 407 -19.49 -10.71 -15.64
C ILE A 407 -20.96 -10.36 -15.48
N ASP A 408 -21.85 -11.09 -16.14
CA ASP A 408 -23.27 -10.97 -15.92
C ASP A 408 -23.61 -11.37 -14.48
N SER A 409 -24.22 -10.48 -13.73
CA SER A 409 -24.52 -10.69 -12.31
C SER A 409 -25.58 -11.77 -12.05
N ARG A 410 -26.35 -12.19 -13.07
CA ARG A 410 -27.41 -13.17 -12.94
C ARG A 410 -26.97 -14.56 -13.40
N SER A 411 -26.26 -14.64 -14.53
CA SER A 411 -25.84 -15.91 -15.10
C SER A 411 -24.42 -16.32 -14.69
N GLY A 412 -23.58 -15.35 -14.27
CA GLY A 412 -22.16 -15.60 -14.05
C GLY A 412 -21.33 -15.69 -15.33
N ASP A 413 -21.92 -15.41 -16.49
CA ASP A 413 -21.24 -15.49 -17.78
C ASP A 413 -20.33 -14.31 -18.01
N ILE A 414 -19.20 -14.55 -18.67
CA ILE A 414 -18.26 -13.49 -19.07
C ILE A 414 -18.80 -12.79 -20.31
N LEU A 415 -19.11 -11.51 -20.19
CA LEU A 415 -19.58 -10.69 -21.29
C LEU A 415 -18.39 -10.23 -22.17
N PRO A 416 -18.57 -10.02 -23.46
CA PRO A 416 -17.53 -9.50 -24.36
C PRO A 416 -17.29 -7.97 -24.18
N LEU A 417 -17.51 -7.46 -23.00
CA LEU A 417 -17.36 -6.05 -22.62
C LEU A 417 -16.36 -5.97 -21.47
N VAL A 418 -15.42 -5.06 -21.55
CA VAL A 418 -14.43 -4.85 -20.49
C VAL A 418 -14.99 -3.97 -19.36
N CYS A 419 -14.48 -4.17 -18.15
CA CYS A 419 -14.77 -3.30 -17.01
C CYS A 419 -14.15 -1.92 -17.22
N ASP A 420 -14.84 -0.87 -16.75
CA ASP A 420 -14.33 0.49 -16.71
C ASP A 420 -13.58 0.75 -15.39
N ALA A 421 -12.59 -0.12 -15.13
CA ALA A 421 -11.74 -0.06 -13.94
C ALA A 421 -10.39 -0.70 -14.27
N PHE A 422 -9.32 -0.16 -13.70
CA PHE A 422 -7.95 -0.63 -13.96
C PHE A 422 -7.56 -0.59 -15.43
N ASN A 423 -8.00 0.44 -16.14
CA ASN A 423 -7.87 0.56 -17.60
C ASN A 423 -6.89 1.67 -18.04
N HIS A 424 -6.49 2.57 -17.17
CA HIS A 424 -5.72 3.77 -17.55
C HIS A 424 -4.33 3.45 -18.11
N GLY A 425 -3.59 2.55 -17.46
CA GLY A 425 -2.31 2.07 -17.96
C GLY A 425 -2.46 1.16 -19.17
N ILE A 426 -3.56 0.39 -19.23
CA ILE A 426 -3.92 -0.41 -20.41
C ILE A 426 -4.19 0.51 -21.60
N ASP A 427 -4.94 1.59 -21.40
CA ASP A 427 -5.26 2.55 -22.44
C ASP A 427 -4.02 3.36 -22.86
N ALA A 428 -3.20 3.78 -21.91
CA ALA A 428 -1.91 4.39 -22.20
C ALA A 428 -1.02 3.45 -23.04
N THR A 429 -0.98 2.15 -22.72
CA THR A 429 -0.24 1.15 -23.50
C THR A 429 -0.83 0.99 -24.90
N ARG A 430 -2.14 0.96 -25.03
CA ARG A 430 -2.83 0.90 -26.31
C ARG A 430 -2.56 2.14 -27.17
N TYR A 431 -2.52 3.34 -26.57
CA TYR A 431 -2.15 4.56 -27.27
C TYR A 431 -0.68 4.53 -27.72
N ALA A 432 0.24 4.05 -26.90
CA ALA A 432 1.64 3.87 -27.31
C ALA A 432 1.77 2.99 -28.57
N LEU A 433 0.88 2.02 -28.73
CA LEU A 433 0.84 1.07 -29.85
C LEU A 433 0.00 1.56 -31.05
N ASP A 434 -0.54 2.79 -31.04
CA ASP A 434 -1.43 3.35 -32.06
C ASP A 434 -0.94 3.09 -33.50
N GLY A 435 0.35 3.25 -33.78
CA GLY A 435 0.92 3.03 -35.10
C GLY A 435 0.99 1.56 -35.56
N TYR A 436 0.77 0.62 -34.65
CA TYR A 436 0.85 -0.84 -34.91
C TYR A 436 -0.52 -1.51 -34.99
N ILE A 437 -1.55 -0.89 -34.39
CA ILE A 437 -2.91 -1.42 -34.36
C ILE A 437 -3.57 -1.11 -35.70
N LYS A 438 -3.92 -2.17 -36.44
CA LYS A 438 -4.59 -2.06 -37.74
C LYS A 438 -6.10 -2.11 -37.55
N HIS A 439 -6.79 -1.15 -38.16
CA HIS A 439 -8.25 -1.21 -38.27
C HIS A 439 -8.66 -2.40 -39.15
N LYS A 440 -9.47 -3.32 -38.64
CA LYS A 440 -9.93 -4.50 -39.38
C LYS A 440 -10.82 -4.22 -40.61
N GLY A 441 -11.07 -2.93 -40.93
CA GLY A 441 -12.02 -2.51 -41.98
C GLY A 441 -11.46 -2.25 -43.35
N PHE A 442 -10.12 -2.30 -43.62
CA PHE A 442 -9.57 -2.04 -44.92
C PHE A 442 -8.49 -3.06 -45.33
N ILE A 443 -8.92 -4.07 -46.09
CA ILE A 443 -8.00 -4.86 -46.89
C ILE A 443 -7.74 -4.04 -48.17
N PHE A 444 -6.64 -3.31 -48.26
CA PHE A 444 -6.15 -2.80 -49.54
C PHE A 444 -5.57 -3.97 -50.30
N LEU A 445 -6.34 -4.52 -51.24
CA LEU A 445 -5.79 -5.35 -52.29
C LEU A 445 -4.92 -4.44 -53.21
N GLN A 446 -3.62 -4.41 -52.94
CA GLN A 446 -2.68 -3.92 -53.98
C GLN A 446 -2.69 -4.95 -55.10
N LYS A 447 -3.13 -4.47 -56.31
CA LYS A 447 -2.91 -5.13 -57.58
C LYS A 447 -1.50 -4.90 -58.06
#